data_fc132ed0e689a9725f83119dd5c88f08
#
_entry.id   fc132ed0e689a9725f83119dd5c88f08
#
_cell.length_a   1.000
_cell.length_b   1.000
_cell.length_c   1.000
_cell.angle_alpha   90.00
_cell.angle_beta   90.00
_cell.angle_gamma   90.00
#
_symmetry.space_group_name_H-M   'P 1'
#
loop_
_entity.id
_entity.type
_entity.pdbx_description
1 polymer ?
#
loop_
_entity_poly.entity_id
_entity_poly.type
_entity_poly.pdbx_seq_one_letter_code
_entity_poly.pdbx_strand_id
1 'polypeptide(L)'
;MSGTFDHVMIRVEDLEASLDWYTTHLNYEEKGRWEADTFTNVYIGPEELHDEGAMLELTYNHGDNSYDVGDAWGHIAVRVPEDELQSSYDELMENGVEDYRDPESCGNRYAFVKDPDGHEIEIVKRDHGAKWSIDHTMIRVEDVDEAIGFWTRKFEYEHTGRWESDTFANYFLKPEGASEDAMAIELTYNYDGRTYDLGDAWGHLAVRADDLHDYWETLETREAEQYRTPADCDDLYAFTKDPEGHEIEVLERDWDDESLFPA
;
A
#
# COMPACT_ATOMS: atom_id res chain seq x y z
N MET A 1 -6.05 19.17 -7.39
CA MET A 1 -6.89 18.21 -6.66
C MET A 1 -5.94 17.12 -6.19
N SER A 2 -5.97 16.76 -4.90
CA SER A 2 -5.19 15.65 -4.38
C SER A 2 -5.83 14.33 -4.83
N GLY A 3 -5.04 13.44 -5.42
CA GLY A 3 -5.50 12.08 -5.70
C GLY A 3 -5.58 11.27 -4.40
N THR A 4 -6.46 10.27 -4.33
CA THR A 4 -6.56 9.32 -3.22
C THR A 4 -5.74 8.08 -3.50
N PHE A 5 -5.26 7.37 -2.46
CA PHE A 5 -4.65 6.06 -2.69
C PHE A 5 -5.69 5.07 -3.25
N ASP A 6 -5.31 4.36 -4.31
CA ASP A 6 -6.15 3.36 -4.97
C ASP A 6 -5.78 1.94 -4.51
N HIS A 7 -4.50 1.60 -4.59
CA HIS A 7 -4.00 0.28 -4.17
C HIS A 7 -2.50 0.32 -3.80
N VAL A 8 -2.08 -0.76 -3.14
CA VAL A 8 -0.68 -1.13 -2.93
C VAL A 8 -0.43 -2.40 -3.74
N MET A 9 0.59 -2.43 -4.57
CA MET A 9 0.93 -3.60 -5.38
C MET A 9 2.07 -4.39 -4.74
N ILE A 10 1.86 -5.70 -4.59
CA ILE A 10 2.89 -6.67 -4.23
C ILE A 10 2.97 -7.79 -5.27
N ARG A 11 4.16 -8.36 -5.45
CA ARG A 11 4.36 -9.54 -6.28
C ARG A 11 4.25 -10.79 -5.43
N VAL A 12 3.61 -11.82 -5.98
CA VAL A 12 3.38 -13.10 -5.31
C VAL A 12 3.97 -14.24 -6.14
N GLU A 13 4.57 -15.23 -5.45
CA GLU A 13 5.15 -16.40 -6.10
C GLU A 13 4.08 -17.42 -6.51
N ASP A 14 2.99 -17.52 -5.72
CA ASP A 14 1.84 -18.38 -5.96
C ASP A 14 0.53 -17.61 -5.71
N LEU A 15 -0.13 -17.21 -6.81
CA LEU A 15 -1.36 -16.42 -6.76
C LEU A 15 -2.48 -17.08 -5.96
N GLU A 16 -2.69 -18.40 -6.16
CA GLU A 16 -3.76 -19.13 -5.47
C GLU A 16 -3.50 -19.24 -3.97
N ALA A 17 -2.24 -19.46 -3.57
CA ALA A 17 -1.86 -19.50 -2.17
C ALA A 17 -2.06 -18.12 -1.49
N SER A 18 -1.67 -17.04 -2.16
CA SER A 18 -1.84 -15.68 -1.63
C SER A 18 -3.32 -15.30 -1.57
N LEU A 19 -4.12 -15.59 -2.62
CA LEU A 19 -5.56 -15.37 -2.60
C LEU A 19 -6.26 -16.14 -1.48
N ASP A 20 -5.93 -17.44 -1.31
CA ASP A 20 -6.49 -18.25 -0.21
C ASP A 20 -6.14 -17.66 1.15
N TRP A 21 -4.92 -17.18 1.32
CA TRP A 21 -4.47 -16.56 2.57
C TRP A 21 -5.27 -15.28 2.90
N TYR A 22 -5.33 -14.32 1.97
CA TYR A 22 -6.01 -13.05 2.20
C TYR A 22 -7.53 -13.21 2.35
N THR A 23 -8.16 -14.09 1.57
CA THR A 23 -9.60 -14.35 1.65
C THR A 23 -9.98 -15.09 2.93
N THR A 24 -9.15 -16.07 3.37
CA THR A 24 -9.41 -16.85 4.58
C THR A 24 -9.14 -16.07 5.85
N HIS A 25 -8.04 -15.30 5.90
CA HIS A 25 -7.57 -14.69 7.14
C HIS A 25 -8.02 -13.25 7.32
N LEU A 26 -8.15 -12.47 6.24
CA LEU A 26 -8.59 -11.07 6.30
C LEU A 26 -10.01 -10.85 5.72
N ASN A 27 -10.72 -11.92 5.34
CA ASN A 27 -12.03 -11.84 4.69
C ASN A 27 -12.02 -10.91 3.47
N TYR A 28 -10.92 -10.91 2.71
CA TYR A 28 -10.84 -10.12 1.49
C TYR A 28 -11.63 -10.80 0.37
N GLU A 29 -12.16 -10.00 -0.53
CA GLU A 29 -12.84 -10.42 -1.73
C GLU A 29 -12.10 -9.90 -2.95
N GLU A 30 -12.19 -10.64 -4.07
CA GLU A 30 -11.72 -10.16 -5.36
C GLU A 30 -12.62 -9.01 -5.83
N LYS A 31 -12.02 -7.86 -6.10
CA LYS A 31 -12.67 -6.63 -6.57
C LYS A 31 -12.49 -6.44 -8.09
N GLY A 32 -11.43 -7.02 -8.64
CA GLY A 32 -11.14 -6.97 -10.07
C GLY A 32 -9.96 -7.84 -10.44
N ARG A 33 -9.85 -8.18 -11.72
CA ARG A 33 -8.78 -9.02 -12.25
C ARG A 33 -8.39 -8.55 -13.65
N TRP A 34 -7.10 -8.54 -13.91
CA TRP A 34 -6.54 -8.32 -15.24
C TRP A 34 -5.60 -9.47 -15.59
N GLU A 35 -5.93 -10.19 -16.66
CA GLU A 35 -5.10 -11.29 -17.19
C GLU A 35 -4.40 -10.84 -18.48
N ALA A 36 -3.08 -10.75 -18.44
CA ALA A 36 -2.23 -10.49 -19.59
C ALA A 36 -1.44 -11.75 -19.99
N ASP A 37 -0.77 -11.72 -21.14
CA ASP A 37 0.02 -12.86 -21.62
C ASP A 37 1.16 -13.27 -20.67
N THR A 38 1.70 -12.33 -19.87
CA THR A 38 2.89 -12.52 -19.04
C THR A 38 2.65 -12.36 -17.56
N PHE A 39 1.50 -11.85 -17.13
CA PHE A 39 1.17 -11.65 -15.71
C PHE A 39 -0.34 -11.68 -15.49
N THR A 40 -0.74 -11.87 -14.25
CA THR A 40 -2.10 -11.69 -13.77
C THR A 40 -2.09 -10.77 -12.57
N ASN A 41 -2.91 -9.71 -12.60
CA ASN A 41 -3.15 -8.81 -11.48
C ASN A 41 -4.52 -9.09 -10.90
N VAL A 42 -4.60 -9.22 -9.58
CA VAL A 42 -5.86 -9.40 -8.85
C VAL A 42 -5.95 -8.34 -7.76
N TYR A 43 -7.02 -7.55 -7.81
CA TYR A 43 -7.32 -6.53 -6.81
C TYR A 43 -8.22 -7.14 -5.74
N ILE A 44 -7.80 -7.06 -4.49
CA ILE A 44 -8.53 -7.63 -3.36
C ILE A 44 -8.69 -6.58 -2.24
N GLY A 45 -9.73 -6.75 -1.43
CA GLY A 45 -10.00 -5.87 -0.29
C GLY A 45 -11.19 -6.36 0.52
N PRO A 46 -11.53 -5.72 1.65
CA PRO A 46 -12.68 -6.08 2.45
C PRO A 46 -13.99 -5.89 1.66
N GLU A 47 -15.05 -6.63 2.04
CA GLU A 47 -16.38 -6.53 1.40
C GLU A 47 -16.86 -5.08 1.33
N GLU A 48 -16.79 -4.37 2.47
CA GLU A 48 -17.12 -2.95 2.57
C GLU A 48 -15.84 -2.11 2.47
N LEU A 49 -15.49 -1.68 1.27
CA LEU A 49 -14.40 -0.74 1.05
C LEU A 49 -14.96 0.69 0.97
N HIS A 50 -14.39 1.61 1.75
CA HIS A 50 -14.73 3.03 1.68
C HIS A 50 -14.25 3.64 0.34
N ASP A 51 -14.93 4.66 -0.19
CA ASP A 51 -14.56 5.32 -1.46
C ASP A 51 -13.11 5.85 -1.48
N GLU A 52 -12.57 6.22 -0.32
CA GLU A 52 -11.18 6.64 -0.14
C GLU A 52 -10.28 5.52 0.43
N GLY A 53 -10.79 4.28 0.53
CA GLY A 53 -10.02 3.11 0.94
C GLY A 53 -9.16 2.59 -0.20
N ALA A 54 -8.04 1.97 0.13
CA ALA A 54 -7.15 1.35 -0.83
C ALA A 54 -7.31 -0.17 -0.85
N MET A 55 -7.05 -0.77 -2.02
CA MET A 55 -6.99 -2.20 -2.20
C MET A 55 -5.58 -2.73 -2.14
N LEU A 56 -5.45 -4.04 -2.12
CA LEU A 56 -4.21 -4.74 -2.37
C LEU A 56 -4.25 -5.33 -3.79
N GLU A 57 -3.26 -5.01 -4.61
CA GLU A 57 -3.03 -5.65 -5.90
C GLU A 57 -2.00 -6.76 -5.73
N LEU A 58 -2.42 -7.99 -6.03
CA LEU A 58 -1.54 -9.15 -6.13
C LEU A 58 -1.12 -9.32 -7.59
N THR A 59 0.16 -9.14 -7.89
CA THR A 59 0.72 -9.35 -9.22
C THR A 59 1.46 -10.69 -9.28
N TYR A 60 0.96 -11.59 -10.09
CA TYR A 60 1.61 -12.86 -10.41
C TYR A 60 2.22 -12.80 -11.81
N ASN A 61 3.55 -12.79 -11.91
CA ASN A 61 4.22 -12.95 -13.18
C ASN A 61 4.23 -14.44 -13.57
N HIS A 62 3.83 -14.76 -14.82
CA HIS A 62 3.73 -16.14 -15.24
C HIS A 62 5.12 -16.79 -15.35
N GLY A 63 5.35 -17.89 -14.62
CA GLY A 63 6.60 -18.64 -14.62
C GLY A 63 7.08 -19.02 -13.21
N ASP A 64 8.32 -19.45 -13.12
CA ASP A 64 8.98 -19.71 -11.85
C ASP A 64 9.59 -18.40 -11.35
N ASN A 65 8.96 -17.78 -10.36
CA ASN A 65 9.38 -16.51 -9.78
C ASN A 65 9.81 -16.70 -8.34
N SER A 66 10.79 -15.91 -7.94
CA SER A 66 11.13 -15.66 -6.55
C SER A 66 11.50 -14.20 -6.43
N TYR A 67 11.10 -13.56 -5.35
CA TYR A 67 11.26 -12.12 -5.16
C TYR A 67 12.05 -11.82 -3.89
N ASP A 68 12.86 -10.75 -3.96
CA ASP A 68 13.54 -10.19 -2.80
C ASP A 68 12.68 -9.08 -2.20
N VAL A 69 12.28 -9.23 -0.94
CA VAL A 69 11.46 -8.24 -0.23
C VAL A 69 12.21 -6.91 -0.07
N GLY A 70 13.54 -6.95 -0.07
CA GLY A 70 14.36 -5.78 0.23
C GLY A 70 14.18 -5.26 1.66
N ASP A 71 14.53 -4.01 1.89
CA ASP A 71 14.33 -3.35 3.18
C ASP A 71 13.91 -1.87 3.08
N ALA A 72 13.65 -1.36 1.86
CA ALA A 72 13.07 -0.03 1.66
C ALA A 72 11.57 0.00 1.97
N TRP A 73 10.84 -1.03 1.57
CA TRP A 73 9.46 -1.23 1.98
C TRP A 73 9.40 -1.86 3.37
N GLY A 74 8.39 -1.53 4.15
CA GLY A 74 8.23 -2.07 5.49
C GLY A 74 7.06 -3.02 5.61
N HIS A 75 5.84 -2.48 5.58
CA HIS A 75 4.63 -3.26 5.82
C HIS A 75 3.39 -2.62 5.19
N ILE A 76 2.34 -3.43 5.11
CA ILE A 76 0.97 -2.98 4.92
C ILE A 76 0.26 -3.11 6.27
N ALA A 77 -0.34 -2.02 6.76
CA ALA A 77 -1.12 -2.05 7.99
C ALA A 77 -2.60 -2.18 7.68
N VAL A 78 -3.27 -3.10 8.39
CA VAL A 78 -4.72 -3.32 8.30
C VAL A 78 -5.39 -3.02 9.64
N ARG A 79 -6.59 -2.47 9.59
CA ARG A 79 -7.33 -2.00 10.77
C ARG A 79 -8.10 -3.11 11.46
N VAL A 80 -8.12 -3.06 12.78
CA VAL A 80 -9.10 -3.79 13.60
C VAL A 80 -9.72 -2.82 14.63
N PRO A 81 -10.95 -3.07 15.10
CA PRO A 81 -11.53 -2.29 16.21
C PRO A 81 -10.61 -2.26 17.44
N GLU A 82 -10.64 -1.15 18.19
CA GLU A 82 -9.71 -0.94 19.33
C GLU A 82 -9.70 -2.06 20.37
N ASP A 83 -10.83 -2.72 20.59
CA ASP A 83 -11.03 -3.80 21.56
C ASP A 83 -10.83 -5.20 20.95
N GLU A 84 -10.57 -5.30 19.62
CA GLU A 84 -10.42 -6.58 18.92
C GLU A 84 -8.98 -6.95 18.56
N LEU A 85 -7.96 -6.15 18.88
CA LEU A 85 -6.58 -6.46 18.47
C LEU A 85 -6.12 -7.85 18.92
N GLN A 86 -6.31 -8.18 20.20
CA GLN A 86 -5.89 -9.48 20.72
C GLN A 86 -6.72 -10.61 20.13
N SER A 87 -8.05 -10.47 20.08
CA SER A 87 -8.91 -11.51 19.53
C SER A 87 -8.71 -11.75 18.05
N SER A 88 -8.45 -10.70 17.27
CA SER A 88 -8.13 -10.82 15.85
C SER A 88 -6.78 -11.51 15.63
N TYR A 89 -5.77 -11.18 16.45
CA TYR A 89 -4.48 -11.88 16.40
C TYR A 89 -4.61 -13.37 16.79
N ASP A 90 -5.33 -13.67 17.88
CA ASP A 90 -5.56 -15.05 18.31
C ASP A 90 -6.30 -15.87 17.25
N GLU A 91 -7.28 -15.28 16.55
CA GLU A 91 -8.00 -15.90 15.45
C GLU A 91 -7.05 -16.27 14.30
N LEU A 92 -6.12 -15.39 13.92
CA LEU A 92 -5.09 -15.68 12.91
C LEU A 92 -4.20 -16.85 13.33
N MET A 93 -3.76 -16.86 14.60
CA MET A 93 -2.94 -17.98 15.14
C MET A 93 -3.70 -19.30 15.18
N GLU A 94 -4.98 -19.29 15.58
CA GLU A 94 -5.85 -20.47 15.58
C GLU A 94 -6.09 -21.02 14.16
N ASN A 95 -6.08 -20.16 13.16
CA ASN A 95 -6.20 -20.51 11.74
C ASN A 95 -4.85 -20.87 11.08
N GLY A 96 -3.75 -20.91 11.86
CA GLY A 96 -2.46 -21.42 11.41
C GLY A 96 -1.53 -20.39 10.77
N VAL A 97 -1.83 -19.09 10.89
CA VAL A 97 -0.89 -18.03 10.50
C VAL A 97 0.31 -18.06 11.44
N GLU A 98 1.51 -17.90 10.90
CA GLU A 98 2.74 -17.92 11.67
C GLU A 98 2.85 -16.71 12.61
N ASP A 99 3.16 -16.96 13.89
CA ASP A 99 3.44 -15.94 14.87
C ASP A 99 4.72 -15.18 14.50
N TYR A 100 4.61 -13.86 14.37
CA TYR A 100 5.77 -13.01 14.05
C TYR A 100 6.06 -11.98 15.14
N ARG A 101 5.10 -11.10 15.47
CA ARG A 101 5.17 -10.16 16.60
C ARG A 101 3.80 -10.02 17.24
N ASP A 102 3.64 -10.59 18.42
CA ASP A 102 2.38 -10.58 19.15
C ASP A 102 2.01 -9.19 19.71
N PRO A 103 0.74 -8.93 20.06
CA PRO A 103 0.31 -7.65 20.61
C PRO A 103 1.06 -7.25 21.88
N GLU A 104 1.40 -8.20 22.78
CA GLU A 104 2.11 -7.90 24.05
C GLU A 104 3.50 -7.32 23.77
N SER A 105 4.24 -7.93 22.84
CA SER A 105 5.58 -7.46 22.42
C SER A 105 5.55 -6.07 21.77
N CYS A 106 4.41 -5.70 21.19
CA CYS A 106 4.15 -4.40 20.56
C CYS A 106 3.42 -3.39 21.47
N GLY A 107 3.41 -3.64 22.80
CA GLY A 107 2.78 -2.76 23.80
C GLY A 107 1.27 -2.68 23.68
N ASN A 108 0.62 -3.71 23.15
CA ASN A 108 -0.83 -3.83 22.91
C ASN A 108 -1.42 -2.70 22.04
N ARG A 109 -0.65 -2.21 21.08
CA ARG A 109 -1.06 -1.16 20.14
C ARG A 109 -1.22 -1.70 18.72
N TYR A 110 -0.42 -2.68 18.35
CA TYR A 110 -0.40 -3.35 17.05
C TYR A 110 0.22 -4.75 17.21
N ALA A 111 0.17 -5.53 16.15
CA ALA A 111 0.82 -6.83 16.02
C ALA A 111 1.29 -7.01 14.56
N PHE A 112 2.12 -8.01 14.29
CA PHE A 112 2.53 -8.33 12.93
C PHE A 112 2.39 -9.81 12.64
N VAL A 113 1.98 -10.11 11.42
CA VAL A 113 2.06 -11.44 10.81
C VAL A 113 2.76 -11.32 9.45
N LYS A 114 3.00 -12.44 8.80
CA LYS A 114 3.51 -12.46 7.42
C LYS A 114 2.54 -13.17 6.51
N ASP A 115 2.46 -12.67 5.28
CA ASP A 115 1.78 -13.38 4.22
C ASP A 115 2.65 -14.54 3.68
N PRO A 116 2.16 -15.36 2.71
CA PRO A 116 2.92 -16.48 2.16
C PRO A 116 4.25 -16.11 1.52
N ASP A 117 4.37 -14.91 0.97
CA ASP A 117 5.57 -14.41 0.28
C ASP A 117 6.53 -13.64 1.23
N GLY A 118 6.15 -13.50 2.51
CA GLY A 118 6.97 -12.89 3.56
C GLY A 118 6.76 -11.39 3.74
N HIS A 119 5.79 -10.77 3.06
CA HIS A 119 5.44 -9.37 3.32
C HIS A 119 4.90 -9.21 4.74
N GLU A 120 5.35 -8.17 5.44
CA GLU A 120 4.88 -7.88 6.79
C GLU A 120 3.49 -7.22 6.73
N ILE A 121 2.52 -7.80 7.45
CA ILE A 121 1.18 -7.28 7.63
C ILE A 121 1.04 -6.82 9.07
N GLU A 122 0.95 -5.50 9.29
CA GLU A 122 0.67 -4.93 10.60
C GLU A 122 -0.83 -4.97 10.88
N ILE A 123 -1.21 -5.42 12.06
CA ILE A 123 -2.58 -5.35 12.55
C ILE A 123 -2.64 -4.20 13.54
N VAL A 124 -3.28 -3.11 13.16
CA VAL A 124 -3.33 -1.89 13.98
C VAL A 124 -4.75 -1.60 14.44
N LYS A 125 -4.90 -1.28 15.72
CA LYS A 125 -6.21 -0.94 16.27
C LYS A 125 -6.61 0.49 15.93
N ARG A 126 -7.86 0.68 15.48
CA ARG A 126 -8.47 1.97 15.18
C ARG A 126 -9.92 2.00 15.70
N ASP A 127 -10.40 3.20 15.95
CA ASP A 127 -11.82 3.47 16.33
C ASP A 127 -12.68 3.84 15.10
N HIS A 128 -12.12 3.73 13.89
CA HIS A 128 -12.75 4.07 12.63
C HIS A 128 -12.31 3.12 11.51
N GLY A 129 -13.03 3.14 10.40
CA GLY A 129 -12.81 2.30 9.23
C GLY A 129 -13.34 0.88 9.36
N ALA A 130 -13.46 0.20 8.23
CA ALA A 130 -13.88 -1.20 8.20
C ALA A 130 -12.75 -2.11 8.72
N LYS A 131 -13.14 -3.19 9.43
CA LYS A 131 -12.19 -4.22 9.85
C LYS A 131 -11.46 -4.77 8.64
N TRP A 132 -10.15 -4.92 8.77
CA TRP A 132 -9.21 -5.36 7.73
C TRP A 132 -8.99 -4.39 6.56
N SER A 133 -9.61 -3.19 6.54
CA SER A 133 -9.23 -2.18 5.53
C SER A 133 -7.79 -1.71 5.74
N ILE A 134 -7.11 -1.34 4.66
CA ILE A 134 -5.74 -0.83 4.74
C ILE A 134 -5.74 0.53 5.46
N ASP A 135 -4.94 0.64 6.52
CA ASP A 135 -4.74 1.86 7.30
C ASP A 135 -3.62 2.72 6.69
N HIS A 136 -2.50 2.08 6.47
CA HIS A 136 -1.33 2.71 5.85
C HIS A 136 -0.42 1.66 5.21
N THR A 137 0.46 2.14 4.35
CA THR A 137 1.65 1.39 3.96
C THR A 137 2.90 2.14 4.42
N MET A 138 3.91 1.41 4.86
CA MET A 138 5.14 1.99 5.37
C MET A 138 6.28 1.82 4.37
N ILE A 139 6.97 2.94 4.10
CA ILE A 139 8.24 2.95 3.39
C ILE A 139 9.33 3.61 4.25
N ARG A 140 10.58 3.17 4.08
CA ARG A 140 11.73 3.78 4.73
C ARG A 140 12.35 4.81 3.82
N VAL A 141 12.78 5.93 4.41
CA VAL A 141 13.35 7.06 3.68
C VAL A 141 14.72 7.45 4.25
N GLU A 142 15.64 7.84 3.35
CA GLU A 142 16.99 8.29 3.70
C GLU A 142 16.99 9.78 4.06
N ASP A 143 16.14 10.58 3.39
CA ASP A 143 15.92 12.00 3.66
C ASP A 143 14.43 12.29 3.86
N VAL A 144 14.03 12.45 5.13
CA VAL A 144 12.63 12.66 5.49
C VAL A 144 12.08 14.02 5.03
N ASP A 145 12.91 15.07 4.97
CA ASP A 145 12.46 16.39 4.53
C ASP A 145 12.19 16.38 3.01
N GLU A 146 13.01 15.65 2.25
CA GLU A 146 12.83 15.46 0.83
C GLU A 146 11.58 14.62 0.55
N ALA A 147 11.41 13.49 1.25
CA ALA A 147 10.26 12.60 1.11
C ALA A 147 8.93 13.30 1.48
N ILE A 148 8.86 13.98 2.63
CA ILE A 148 7.68 14.78 2.99
C ILE A 148 7.43 15.85 1.94
N GLY A 149 8.48 16.52 1.48
CA GLY A 149 8.40 17.54 0.44
C GLY A 149 7.87 17.00 -0.90
N PHE A 150 8.20 15.78 -1.25
CA PHE A 150 7.67 15.10 -2.44
C PHE A 150 6.16 14.94 -2.31
N TRP A 151 5.66 14.29 -1.29
CA TRP A 151 4.22 14.04 -1.11
C TRP A 151 3.40 15.32 -0.93
N THR A 152 3.91 16.29 -0.16
CA THR A 152 3.17 17.53 0.09
C THR A 152 3.15 18.47 -1.10
N ARG A 153 4.24 18.61 -1.85
CA ARG A 153 4.32 19.57 -2.97
C ARG A 153 3.89 18.99 -4.31
N LYS A 154 4.13 17.66 -4.55
CA LYS A 154 3.77 17.02 -5.81
C LYS A 154 2.32 16.53 -5.77
N PHE A 155 1.94 15.84 -4.71
CA PHE A 155 0.64 15.16 -4.57
C PHE A 155 -0.40 15.91 -3.74
N GLU A 156 -0.06 17.05 -3.11
CA GLU A 156 -0.94 17.80 -2.21
C GLU A 156 -1.41 16.97 -1.00
N TYR A 157 -0.50 16.16 -0.46
CA TYR A 157 -0.76 15.43 0.77
C TYR A 157 -0.42 16.28 2.00
N GLU A 158 -1.15 16.09 3.07
CA GLU A 158 -0.90 16.75 4.35
C GLU A 158 -0.33 15.81 5.40
N HIS A 159 0.53 16.36 6.25
CA HIS A 159 1.07 15.64 7.38
C HIS A 159 0.03 15.54 8.49
N THR A 160 -0.45 14.31 8.78
CA THR A 160 -1.54 14.04 9.71
C THR A 160 -1.08 13.53 11.07
N GLY A 161 0.14 13.01 11.18
CA GLY A 161 0.64 12.47 12.44
C GLY A 161 2.15 12.21 12.43
N ARG A 162 2.73 12.22 13.63
CA ARG A 162 4.13 11.85 13.85
C ARG A 162 4.24 11.00 15.11
N TRP A 163 5.06 9.97 15.03
CA TRP A 163 5.50 9.22 16.18
C TRP A 163 7.04 9.16 16.19
N GLU A 164 7.67 9.20 17.37
CA GLU A 164 9.11 9.24 17.49
C GLU A 164 9.61 8.33 18.60
N SER A 165 10.71 7.63 18.34
CA SER A 165 11.48 6.86 19.29
C SER A 165 12.90 7.43 19.40
N ASP A 166 13.75 6.79 20.21
CA ASP A 166 15.17 7.16 20.33
C ASP A 166 15.98 6.85 19.04
N THR A 167 15.46 6.00 18.15
CA THR A 167 16.19 5.46 16.99
C THR A 167 15.58 5.81 15.64
N PHE A 168 14.29 6.17 15.58
CA PHE A 168 13.58 6.50 14.35
C PHE A 168 12.35 7.39 14.61
N ALA A 169 11.84 8.00 13.56
CA ALA A 169 10.56 8.68 13.56
C ALA A 169 9.70 8.22 12.38
N ASN A 170 8.39 8.14 12.61
CA ASN A 170 7.36 7.86 11.61
C ASN A 170 6.54 9.11 11.34
N TYR A 171 6.28 9.38 10.08
CA TYR A 171 5.50 10.51 9.62
C TYR A 171 4.35 9.99 8.75
N PHE A 172 3.12 10.35 9.09
CA PHE A 172 1.92 9.91 8.37
C PHE A 172 1.40 11.04 7.50
N LEU A 173 1.15 10.74 6.23
CA LEU A 173 0.60 11.69 5.28
C LEU A 173 -0.62 11.08 4.60
N LYS A 174 -1.62 11.93 4.35
CA LYS A 174 -2.87 11.60 3.62
C LYS A 174 -3.13 12.67 2.55
N PRO A 175 -3.97 12.40 1.56
CA PRO A 175 -4.49 13.44 0.67
C PRO A 175 -5.10 14.59 1.47
N GLU A 176 -4.87 15.84 1.05
CA GLU A 176 -5.41 17.02 1.74
C GLU A 176 -6.94 16.97 1.80
N GLY A 177 -7.48 17.03 3.02
CA GLY A 177 -8.91 16.99 3.28
C GLY A 177 -9.56 15.59 3.21
N ALA A 178 -8.77 14.53 3.07
CA ALA A 178 -9.27 13.16 3.08
C ALA A 178 -9.93 12.79 4.42
N SER A 179 -10.84 11.83 4.41
CA SER A 179 -11.50 11.31 5.60
C SER A 179 -10.54 10.54 6.53
N GLU A 180 -11.00 10.22 7.74
CA GLU A 180 -10.25 9.36 8.66
C GLU A 180 -10.07 7.95 8.07
N ASP A 181 -11.00 7.50 7.23
CA ASP A 181 -11.00 6.18 6.61
C ASP A 181 -10.04 6.06 5.42
N ALA A 182 -9.56 7.18 4.86
CA ALA A 182 -8.55 7.16 3.81
C ALA A 182 -7.25 6.48 4.26
N MET A 183 -6.61 5.76 3.36
CA MET A 183 -5.29 5.19 3.59
C MET A 183 -4.24 6.31 3.78
N ALA A 184 -3.26 6.07 4.64
CA ALA A 184 -2.09 6.93 4.80
C ALA A 184 -0.84 6.28 4.18
N ILE A 185 0.17 7.10 3.86
CA ILE A 185 1.54 6.62 3.75
C ILE A 185 2.29 6.93 5.05
N GLU A 186 3.02 5.94 5.57
CA GLU A 186 3.94 6.09 6.69
C GLU A 186 5.37 6.17 6.16
N LEU A 187 6.04 7.30 6.38
CA LEU A 187 7.45 7.49 6.09
C LEU A 187 8.26 7.23 7.35
N THR A 188 9.08 6.17 7.36
CA THR A 188 9.96 5.83 8.49
C THR A 188 11.37 6.33 8.22
N TYR A 189 11.84 7.23 9.05
CA TYR A 189 13.21 7.76 9.02
C TYR A 189 14.04 7.22 10.20
N ASN A 190 15.04 6.39 9.89
CA ASN A 190 15.98 5.85 10.87
C ASN A 190 17.15 6.82 11.09
N TYR A 191 17.50 7.09 12.35
CA TYR A 191 18.53 8.08 12.72
C TYR A 191 19.97 7.61 12.52
N ASP A 192 20.20 6.36 12.15
CA ASP A 192 21.53 5.78 11.93
C ASP A 192 22.12 6.04 10.54
N GLY A 193 21.35 6.70 9.65
CA GLY A 193 21.81 7.10 8.31
C GLY A 193 22.07 5.94 7.37
N ARG A 194 21.35 4.82 7.56
CA ARG A 194 21.42 3.66 6.63
C ARG A 194 20.78 3.97 5.30
N THR A 195 21.18 3.24 4.28
CA THR A 195 20.55 3.16 2.97
C THR A 195 19.69 1.90 2.88
N TYR A 196 18.80 1.83 1.89
CA TYR A 196 17.83 0.76 1.73
C TYR A 196 17.86 0.15 0.33
N ASP A 197 17.55 -1.15 0.27
CA ASP A 197 17.34 -1.88 -0.98
C ASP A 197 15.83 -1.99 -1.24
N LEU A 198 15.40 -1.57 -2.44
CA LEU A 198 14.00 -1.67 -2.85
C LEU A 198 13.52 -3.12 -2.94
N GLY A 199 14.42 -4.05 -3.25
CA GLY A 199 14.04 -5.40 -3.62
C GLY A 199 13.22 -5.43 -4.92
N ASP A 200 12.47 -6.50 -5.12
CA ASP A 200 11.55 -6.66 -6.25
C ASP A 200 10.22 -7.37 -5.89
N ALA A 201 10.00 -7.70 -4.63
CA ALA A 201 8.73 -8.23 -4.15
C ALA A 201 7.63 -7.16 -4.08
N TRP A 202 8.01 -5.92 -3.76
CA TRP A 202 7.10 -4.78 -3.79
C TRP A 202 7.09 -4.16 -5.18
N GLY A 203 5.93 -3.65 -5.60
CA GLY A 203 5.80 -2.99 -6.89
C GLY A 203 5.64 -1.49 -6.76
N HIS A 204 4.44 -1.02 -6.45
CA HIS A 204 4.13 0.40 -6.43
C HIS A 204 3.03 0.75 -5.44
N LEU A 205 2.91 2.06 -5.19
CA LEU A 205 1.72 2.69 -4.63
C LEU A 205 0.94 3.30 -5.78
N ALA A 206 -0.37 3.14 -5.79
CA ALA A 206 -1.22 3.76 -6.79
C ALA A 206 -2.05 4.90 -6.21
N VAL A 207 -2.14 5.98 -6.96
CA VAL A 207 -2.93 7.17 -6.67
C VAL A 207 -3.98 7.34 -7.76
N ARG A 208 -5.25 7.31 -7.36
CA ARG A 208 -6.39 7.55 -8.24
C ARG A 208 -6.67 9.03 -8.36
N ALA A 209 -6.73 9.52 -9.58
CA ALA A 209 -7.11 10.87 -9.96
C ALA A 209 -8.51 10.88 -10.62
N ASP A 210 -9.20 12.01 -10.59
CA ASP A 210 -10.48 12.21 -11.30
C ASP A 210 -10.28 12.25 -12.81
N ASP A 211 -9.12 12.69 -13.30
CA ASP A 211 -8.69 12.75 -14.69
C ASP A 211 -7.18 12.53 -14.73
N LEU A 212 -6.75 11.47 -15.41
CA LEU A 212 -5.34 11.08 -15.49
C LEU A 212 -4.47 12.16 -16.15
N HIS A 213 -4.94 12.72 -17.28
CA HIS A 213 -4.13 13.66 -18.05
C HIS A 213 -3.98 15.02 -17.36
N ASP A 214 -5.06 15.55 -16.79
CA ASP A 214 -5.04 16.82 -16.05
C ASP A 214 -4.18 16.68 -14.78
N TYR A 215 -4.26 15.54 -14.10
CA TYR A 215 -3.45 15.26 -12.92
C TYR A 215 -1.97 15.10 -13.28
N TRP A 216 -1.68 14.38 -14.37
CA TRP A 216 -0.31 14.20 -14.86
C TRP A 216 0.34 15.52 -15.29
N GLU A 217 -0.37 16.40 -16.01
CA GLU A 217 0.10 17.75 -16.35
C GLU A 217 0.43 18.56 -15.08
N THR A 218 -0.38 18.37 -14.02
CA THR A 218 -0.13 18.99 -12.72
C THR A 218 1.18 18.47 -12.10
N LEU A 219 1.43 17.17 -12.14
CA LEU A 219 2.67 16.56 -11.64
C LEU A 219 3.90 17.01 -12.44
N GLU A 220 3.78 17.14 -13.79
CA GLU A 220 4.83 17.72 -14.64
C GLU A 220 5.15 19.15 -14.23
N THR A 221 4.12 20.00 -14.06
CA THR A 221 4.27 21.40 -13.64
C THR A 221 4.96 21.51 -12.27
N ARG A 222 4.76 20.52 -11.41
CA ARG A 222 5.39 20.40 -10.09
C ARG A 222 6.76 19.68 -10.14
N GLU A 223 7.28 19.44 -11.34
CA GLU A 223 8.59 18.79 -11.54
C GLU A 223 8.68 17.38 -10.95
N ALA A 224 7.59 16.58 -11.01
CA ALA A 224 7.66 15.15 -10.72
C ALA A 224 8.42 14.42 -11.82
N GLU A 225 9.09 13.31 -11.48
CA GLU A 225 9.83 12.51 -12.46
C GLU A 225 8.85 11.92 -13.49
N GLN A 226 9.17 12.07 -14.78
CA GLN A 226 8.40 11.49 -15.88
C GLN A 226 8.94 10.09 -16.19
N TYR A 227 8.70 9.11 -15.32
CA TYR A 227 9.26 7.76 -15.45
C TYR A 227 8.58 6.97 -16.58
N ARG A 228 7.24 6.88 -16.57
CA ARG A 228 6.40 6.39 -17.68
C ARG A 228 5.19 7.30 -17.81
N THR A 229 5.07 7.97 -18.95
CA THR A 229 3.98 8.91 -19.21
C THR A 229 2.68 8.17 -19.55
N PRO A 230 1.49 8.82 -19.52
CA PRO A 230 0.26 8.20 -20.00
C PRO A 230 0.39 7.59 -21.38
N ALA A 231 1.06 8.28 -22.32
CA ALA A 231 1.27 7.80 -23.69
C ALA A 231 2.16 6.53 -23.76
N ASP A 232 3.00 6.26 -22.76
CA ASP A 232 3.80 5.04 -22.67
C ASP A 232 2.98 3.86 -22.12
N CYS A 233 1.79 4.13 -21.56
CA CYS A 233 0.92 3.20 -20.84
C CYS A 233 -0.48 3.11 -21.46
N ASP A 234 -0.61 3.30 -22.77
CA ASP A 234 -1.86 3.24 -23.54
C ASP A 234 -2.97 4.20 -23.02
N ASP A 235 -2.56 5.31 -22.36
CA ASP A 235 -3.42 6.30 -21.72
C ASP A 235 -4.32 5.72 -20.58
N LEU A 236 -3.92 4.61 -19.97
CA LEU A 236 -4.64 3.98 -18.86
C LEU A 236 -4.09 4.37 -17.50
N TYR A 237 -2.77 4.55 -17.41
CA TYR A 237 -2.04 4.92 -16.19
C TYR A 237 -0.70 5.58 -16.55
N ALA A 238 0.00 6.06 -15.54
CA ALA A 238 1.34 6.61 -15.67
C ALA A 238 2.17 6.33 -14.41
N PHE A 239 3.48 6.49 -14.47
CA PHE A 239 4.35 6.29 -13.31
C PHE A 239 5.32 7.45 -13.10
N THR A 240 5.42 7.89 -11.86
CA THR A 240 6.52 8.72 -11.35
C THR A 240 7.29 7.92 -10.29
N LYS A 241 8.37 8.50 -9.77
CA LYS A 241 9.11 7.95 -8.64
C LYS A 241 9.25 8.98 -7.53
N ASP A 242 9.25 8.47 -6.31
CA ASP A 242 9.65 9.28 -5.16
C ASP A 242 11.19 9.44 -5.12
N PRO A 243 11.74 10.27 -4.20
CA PRO A 243 13.19 10.49 -4.11
C PRO A 243 14.01 9.22 -3.83
N GLU A 244 13.41 8.21 -3.21
CA GLU A 244 14.07 6.93 -2.86
C GLU A 244 13.96 5.90 -4.00
N GLY A 245 13.16 6.20 -5.05
CA GLY A 245 12.97 5.33 -6.20
C GLY A 245 11.74 4.42 -6.13
N HIS A 246 10.88 4.57 -5.10
CA HIS A 246 9.60 3.85 -5.07
C HIS A 246 8.73 4.31 -6.24
N GLU A 247 8.13 3.36 -6.93
CA GLU A 247 7.24 3.65 -8.05
C GLU A 247 5.86 4.09 -7.53
N ILE A 248 5.36 5.19 -8.10
CA ILE A 248 4.02 5.73 -7.82
C ILE A 248 3.23 5.68 -9.12
N GLU A 249 2.23 4.81 -9.18
CA GLU A 249 1.28 4.77 -10.27
C GLU A 249 0.27 5.91 -10.11
N VAL A 250 -0.11 6.52 -11.22
CA VAL A 250 -1.23 7.45 -11.30
C VAL A 250 -2.21 6.90 -12.33
N LEU A 251 -3.47 6.77 -11.93
CA LEU A 251 -4.50 6.22 -12.79
C LEU A 251 -5.83 6.96 -12.59
N GLU A 252 -6.68 6.86 -13.60
CA GLU A 252 -8.09 7.16 -13.51
C GLU A 252 -8.84 5.84 -13.49
N ARG A 253 -9.65 5.59 -12.46
CA ARG A 253 -10.40 4.34 -12.35
C ARG A 253 -11.77 4.59 -11.74
N ASP A 254 -12.77 4.10 -12.44
CA ASP A 254 -14.12 3.94 -11.92
C ASP A 254 -14.32 2.44 -11.63
N TRP A 255 -14.35 2.07 -10.36
CA TRP A 255 -14.52 0.67 -9.95
C TRP A 255 -15.88 0.07 -10.31
N ASP A 256 -16.86 0.91 -10.65
CA ASP A 256 -18.17 0.48 -11.16
C ASP A 256 -18.13 0.16 -12.66
N ASP A 257 -17.04 0.49 -13.38
CA ASP A 257 -16.84 0.21 -14.79
C ASP A 257 -16.08 -1.11 -15.01
N GLU A 258 -16.82 -2.22 -15.21
CA GLU A 258 -16.26 -3.53 -15.51
C GLU A 258 -15.37 -3.57 -16.78
N SER A 259 -15.43 -2.53 -17.64
CA SER A 259 -14.63 -2.45 -18.87
C SER A 259 -13.16 -2.11 -18.63
N LEU A 260 -12.80 -1.64 -17.43
CA LEU A 260 -11.44 -1.30 -17.04
C LEU A 260 -10.56 -2.52 -16.75
N PHE A 261 -11.17 -3.70 -16.68
CA PHE A 261 -10.48 -4.99 -16.60
C PHE A 261 -10.66 -5.70 -17.95
N PRO A 262 -9.73 -5.51 -18.90
CA PRO A 262 -9.82 -6.20 -20.18
C PRO A 262 -9.82 -7.71 -19.95
N ALA A 263 -10.86 -8.37 -20.48
CA ALA A 263 -11.08 -9.82 -20.38
C ALA A 263 -10.04 -10.60 -21.19
#